data_2fed695c9d8d61d980503ae39985be9b
#
_entry.id   2fed695c9d8d61d980503ae39985be9b
#
_cell.length_a   1.000
_cell.length_b   1.000
_cell.length_c   1.000
_cell.angle_alpha   90.00
_cell.angle_beta   90.00
_cell.angle_gamma   90.00
#
_symmetry.space_group_name_H-M   'P 1'
#
loop_
_entity.id
_entity.type
_entity.pdbx_description
1 polymer ?
#
loop_
_entity_poly.entity_id
_entity_poly.type
_entity_poly.pdbx_seq_one_letter_code
_entity_poly.pdbx_strand_id
1 'polypeptide(L)'
;MHDGQNLFDGRTSFIPGRTWAMREQADAAIQAGEVEPLIIVGIYNTGDRRLAEYTPDRGWQMGGGEAASYGLLLTRELMPWIAERYRIRTDRESTGLGGSSLGGLVTLYLGLRHAEHFGRLAVLSPSVWWNHKSILGYVNERAPQIWEKPRLWLDTGDAEGRRTLQNAEQLGRRLIANGWRPGETLCFERIAGGTHDEASWATRVRPMLRFLFPVG
;
A
#
# COMPACT_ATOMS: atom_id res chain seq x y z
N MET A 1 -1.53 5.22 -5.65
CA MET A 1 -0.62 4.03 -5.69
C MET A 1 0.79 4.53 -5.89
N HIS A 2 1.72 4.08 -5.04
CA HIS A 2 3.16 4.37 -5.13
C HIS A 2 3.79 3.62 -6.30
N ASP A 3 4.98 4.05 -6.73
CA ASP A 3 5.72 3.48 -7.85
C ASP A 3 4.86 3.39 -9.13
N GLY A 4 4.17 4.48 -9.46
CA GLY A 4 3.20 4.57 -10.54
C GLY A 4 3.70 4.14 -11.91
N GLN A 5 5.01 4.26 -12.16
CA GLN A 5 5.66 3.80 -13.39
C GLN A 5 5.52 2.28 -13.64
N ASN A 6 5.26 1.50 -12.55
CA ASN A 6 5.17 0.03 -12.63
C ASN A 6 3.73 -0.48 -12.81
N LEU A 7 2.72 0.39 -12.79
CA LEU A 7 1.32 -0.05 -12.68
C LEU A 7 0.69 -0.45 -14.01
N PHE A 8 0.95 0.31 -15.08
CA PHE A 8 0.14 0.28 -16.29
C PHE A 8 0.91 -0.03 -17.57
N ASP A 9 2.15 0.44 -17.72
CA ASP A 9 2.92 0.36 -18.97
C ASP A 9 4.31 -0.25 -18.72
N GLY A 10 4.57 -1.40 -19.34
CA GLY A 10 5.86 -2.09 -19.21
C GLY A 10 7.05 -1.31 -19.76
N ARG A 11 6.82 -0.26 -20.56
CA ARG A 11 7.88 0.62 -21.07
C ARG A 11 8.41 1.57 -20.01
N THR A 12 7.59 1.92 -19.03
CA THR A 12 7.94 2.81 -17.91
C THR A 12 8.37 2.05 -16.66
N SER A 13 8.09 0.75 -16.61
CA SER A 13 8.32 -0.08 -15.44
C SER A 13 9.81 -0.24 -15.13
N PHE A 14 10.13 -0.32 -13.84
CA PHE A 14 11.48 -0.57 -13.33
C PHE A 14 12.09 -1.86 -13.92
N ILE A 15 11.29 -2.92 -14.04
CA ILE A 15 11.67 -4.12 -14.80
C ILE A 15 10.95 -4.04 -16.15
N PRO A 16 11.67 -3.80 -17.27
CA PRO A 16 11.05 -3.65 -18.56
C PRO A 16 10.11 -4.81 -18.93
N GLY A 17 8.92 -4.49 -19.39
CA GLY A 17 7.89 -5.46 -19.77
C GLY A 17 7.09 -6.07 -18.62
N ARG A 18 7.42 -5.79 -17.36
CA ARG A 18 6.67 -6.27 -16.19
C ARG A 18 5.88 -5.13 -15.56
N THR A 19 4.60 -5.34 -15.36
CA THR A 19 3.71 -4.38 -14.69
C THR A 19 2.83 -5.07 -13.68
N TRP A 20 2.12 -4.28 -12.88
CA TRP A 20 1.06 -4.78 -12.02
C TRP A 20 -0.21 -5.16 -12.78
N ALA A 21 -0.25 -4.99 -14.10
CA ALA A 21 -1.46 -5.15 -14.92
C ALA A 21 -2.69 -4.48 -14.27
N MET A 22 -2.46 -3.31 -13.65
CA MET A 22 -3.45 -2.66 -12.79
C MET A 22 -4.75 -2.34 -13.51
N ARG A 23 -4.65 -1.87 -14.78
CA ARG A 23 -5.84 -1.59 -15.60
C ARG A 23 -6.63 -2.86 -15.87
N GLU A 24 -5.97 -3.89 -16.38
CA GLU A 24 -6.60 -5.14 -16.81
C GLU A 24 -7.30 -5.83 -15.62
N GLN A 25 -6.65 -5.85 -14.48
CA GLN A 25 -7.19 -6.45 -13.25
C GLN A 25 -8.35 -5.65 -12.67
N ALA A 26 -8.25 -4.31 -12.65
CA ALA A 26 -9.31 -3.44 -12.17
C ALA A 26 -10.53 -3.48 -13.10
N ASP A 27 -10.33 -3.36 -14.42
CA ASP A 27 -11.41 -3.43 -15.41
C ASP A 27 -12.15 -4.76 -15.33
N ALA A 28 -11.42 -5.89 -15.22
CA ALA A 28 -12.01 -7.21 -15.07
C ALA A 28 -12.85 -7.35 -13.78
N ALA A 29 -12.35 -6.81 -12.66
CA ALA A 29 -13.06 -6.85 -11.38
C ALA A 29 -14.33 -5.97 -11.39
N ILE A 30 -14.25 -4.78 -11.98
CA ILE A 30 -15.39 -3.85 -12.12
C ILE A 30 -16.46 -4.43 -13.06
N GLN A 31 -16.06 -4.96 -14.22
CA GLN A 31 -16.99 -5.60 -15.18
C GLN A 31 -17.69 -6.83 -14.60
N ALA A 32 -17.00 -7.56 -13.72
CA ALA A 32 -17.59 -8.70 -13.01
C ALA A 32 -18.52 -8.29 -11.84
N GLY A 33 -18.65 -6.99 -11.54
CA GLY A 33 -19.44 -6.50 -10.42
C GLY A 33 -18.86 -6.84 -9.05
N GLU A 34 -17.57 -7.08 -8.95
CA GLU A 34 -16.87 -7.43 -7.71
C GLU A 34 -16.32 -6.22 -6.97
N VAL A 35 -16.06 -5.14 -7.71
CA VAL A 35 -15.43 -3.91 -7.24
C VAL A 35 -16.20 -2.71 -7.80
N GLU A 36 -16.38 -1.68 -6.98
CA GLU A 36 -16.92 -0.42 -7.45
C GLU A 36 -16.00 0.25 -8.48
N PRO A 37 -16.54 1.11 -9.39
CA PRO A 37 -15.72 1.89 -10.31
C PRO A 37 -14.67 2.72 -9.56
N LEU A 38 -13.40 2.62 -9.98
CA LEU A 38 -12.27 3.27 -9.32
C LEU A 38 -11.53 4.21 -10.29
N ILE A 39 -11.03 5.31 -9.74
CA ILE A 39 -9.96 6.10 -10.36
C ILE A 39 -8.65 5.72 -9.66
N ILE A 40 -7.70 5.20 -10.42
CA ILE A 40 -6.40 4.77 -9.90
C ILE A 40 -5.32 5.76 -10.35
N VAL A 41 -4.72 6.44 -9.39
CA VAL A 41 -3.66 7.42 -9.63
C VAL A 41 -2.31 6.78 -9.33
N GLY A 42 -1.48 6.61 -10.37
CA GLY A 42 -0.10 6.15 -10.24
C GLY A 42 0.84 7.32 -9.98
N ILE A 43 1.51 7.32 -8.84
CA ILE A 43 2.47 8.35 -8.45
C ILE A 43 3.87 7.80 -8.74
N TYR A 44 4.54 8.35 -9.74
CA TYR A 44 5.91 7.96 -10.07
C TYR A 44 6.83 8.34 -8.90
N ASN A 45 7.72 7.44 -8.54
CA ASN A 45 8.78 7.80 -7.62
C ASN A 45 9.81 8.71 -8.30
N THR A 46 10.57 9.43 -7.51
CA THR A 46 11.54 10.43 -7.99
C THR A 46 12.95 9.86 -8.20
N GLY A 47 13.06 8.55 -8.43
CA GLY A 47 14.36 7.89 -8.65
C GLY A 47 15.21 7.86 -7.39
N ASP A 48 16.30 8.60 -7.38
CA ASP A 48 17.28 8.60 -6.28
C ASP A 48 16.69 9.02 -4.93
N ARG A 49 15.62 9.79 -4.92
CA ARG A 49 14.93 10.19 -3.68
C ARG A 49 13.90 9.20 -3.19
N ARG A 50 13.57 8.14 -3.95
CA ARG A 50 12.57 7.15 -3.57
C ARG A 50 12.79 6.59 -2.15
N LEU A 51 14.04 6.32 -1.79
CA LEU A 51 14.39 5.83 -0.46
C LEU A 51 14.02 6.86 0.62
N ALA A 52 14.31 8.15 0.39
CA ALA A 52 13.98 9.21 1.33
C ALA A 52 12.47 9.36 1.49
N GLU A 53 11.73 9.42 0.38
CA GLU A 53 10.29 9.63 0.34
C GLU A 53 9.47 8.45 0.88
N TYR A 54 10.00 7.21 0.78
CA TYR A 54 9.25 6.00 1.13
C TYR A 54 9.63 5.41 2.49
N THR A 55 10.47 6.10 3.26
CA THR A 55 10.86 5.63 4.59
C THR A 55 10.46 6.60 5.70
N PRO A 56 9.85 6.09 6.78
CA PRO A 56 9.36 6.92 7.90
C PRO A 56 10.44 7.67 8.66
N ASP A 57 11.57 7.02 8.80
CA ASP A 57 12.72 7.45 9.60
C ASP A 57 14.03 7.17 8.88
N ARG A 58 15.10 7.76 9.39
CA ARG A 58 16.42 7.63 8.80
C ARG A 58 17.05 6.30 9.19
N GLY A 59 17.33 5.46 8.20
CA GLY A 59 18.09 4.23 8.40
C GLY A 59 19.58 4.52 8.66
N TRP A 60 20.19 3.72 9.55
CA TRP A 60 21.63 3.81 9.82
C TRP A 60 22.41 3.64 8.50
N GLN A 61 23.25 4.60 8.13
CA GLN A 61 24.07 4.65 6.92
C GLN A 61 23.30 4.66 5.56
N MET A 62 21.99 4.44 5.54
CA MET A 62 21.19 4.38 4.29
C MET A 62 20.46 5.69 3.96
N GLY A 63 20.40 6.64 4.90
CA GLY A 63 19.59 7.85 4.72
C GLY A 63 18.09 7.60 4.91
N GLY A 64 17.24 8.30 4.18
CA GLY A 64 15.78 8.17 4.28
C GLY A 64 15.15 9.15 5.26
N GLY A 65 13.87 8.92 5.62
CA GLY A 65 13.18 9.63 6.69
C GLY A 65 12.35 10.84 6.25
N GLU A 66 11.97 10.95 4.97
CA GLU A 66 11.17 12.06 4.46
C GLU A 66 9.70 11.69 4.15
N ALA A 67 9.26 10.49 4.53
CA ALA A 67 7.90 10.02 4.24
C ALA A 67 6.81 10.97 4.79
N ALA A 68 7.06 11.66 5.89
CA ALA A 68 6.13 12.64 6.43
C ALA A 68 5.91 13.82 5.45
N SER A 69 6.98 14.34 4.83
CA SER A 69 6.89 15.41 3.82
C SER A 69 6.21 14.92 2.54
N TYR A 70 6.52 13.69 2.11
CA TYR A 70 5.82 13.05 1.00
C TYR A 70 4.31 12.90 1.28
N GLY A 71 3.93 12.54 2.50
CA GLY A 71 2.52 12.49 2.92
C GLY A 71 1.80 13.85 2.83
N LEU A 72 2.49 14.95 3.13
CA LEU A 72 1.93 16.29 2.96
C LEU A 72 1.71 16.65 1.49
N LEU A 73 2.63 16.29 0.60
CA LEU A 73 2.43 16.43 -0.85
C LEU A 73 1.15 15.70 -1.28
N LEU A 74 0.95 14.45 -0.82
CA LEU A 74 -0.24 13.67 -1.19
C LEU A 74 -1.52 14.34 -0.69
N THR A 75 -1.57 14.71 0.60
CA THR A 75 -2.81 15.14 1.24
C THR A 75 -3.15 16.62 0.99
N ARG A 76 -2.14 17.49 0.81
CA ARG A 76 -2.34 18.94 0.67
C ARG A 76 -2.30 19.44 -0.77
N GLU A 77 -1.69 18.68 -1.68
CA GLU A 77 -1.52 19.10 -3.06
C GLU A 77 -2.19 18.14 -4.03
N LEU A 78 -1.77 16.85 -4.06
CA LEU A 78 -2.24 15.90 -5.05
C LEU A 78 -3.74 15.58 -4.90
N MET A 79 -4.20 15.25 -3.69
CA MET A 79 -5.61 14.90 -3.48
C MET A 79 -6.57 16.06 -3.81
N PRO A 80 -6.34 17.30 -3.36
CA PRO A 80 -7.13 18.44 -3.79
C PRO A 80 -7.10 18.67 -5.31
N TRP A 81 -5.92 18.56 -5.93
CA TRP A 81 -5.76 18.71 -7.38
C TRP A 81 -6.58 17.68 -8.18
N ILE A 82 -6.64 16.42 -7.72
CA ILE A 82 -7.46 15.38 -8.33
C ILE A 82 -8.95 15.67 -8.12
N ALA A 83 -9.35 16.06 -6.91
CA ALA A 83 -10.76 16.35 -6.59
C ALA A 83 -11.35 17.52 -7.39
N GLU A 84 -10.53 18.52 -7.74
CA GLU A 84 -10.94 19.63 -8.60
C GLU A 84 -11.19 19.22 -10.07
N ARG A 85 -10.54 18.15 -10.54
CA ARG A 85 -10.52 17.76 -11.98
C ARG A 85 -11.35 16.55 -12.30
N TYR A 86 -11.62 15.71 -11.32
CA TYR A 86 -12.34 14.47 -11.51
C TYR A 86 -13.50 14.36 -10.53
N ARG A 87 -14.61 13.84 -11.00
CA ARG A 87 -15.78 13.57 -10.14
C ARG A 87 -15.51 12.29 -9.32
N ILE A 88 -15.03 12.47 -8.10
CA ILE A 88 -14.68 11.39 -7.18
C ILE A 88 -15.38 11.56 -5.83
N ARG A 89 -15.47 10.49 -5.07
CA ARG A 89 -15.76 10.53 -3.64
C ARG A 89 -14.47 10.86 -2.89
N THR A 90 -14.55 11.77 -1.94
CA THR A 90 -13.38 12.28 -1.19
C THR A 90 -13.38 11.85 0.28
N ASP A 91 -14.40 11.08 0.69
CA ASP A 91 -14.44 10.50 2.03
C ASP A 91 -13.33 9.44 2.20
N ARG A 92 -12.92 9.23 3.45
CA ARG A 92 -11.84 8.29 3.76
C ARG A 92 -12.15 6.84 3.38
N GLU A 93 -13.43 6.46 3.46
CA GLU A 93 -13.91 5.11 3.13
C GLU A 93 -13.81 4.82 1.63
N SER A 94 -13.82 5.86 0.81
CA SER A 94 -13.66 5.78 -0.65
C SER A 94 -12.23 6.07 -1.12
N THR A 95 -11.33 6.43 -0.19
CA THR A 95 -9.95 6.82 -0.52
C THR A 95 -8.95 5.78 -0.04
N GLY A 96 -8.11 5.30 -0.97
CA GLY A 96 -7.08 4.30 -0.68
C GLY A 96 -5.67 4.74 -1.02
N LEU A 97 -4.71 4.13 -0.32
CA LEU A 97 -3.29 4.25 -0.58
C LEU A 97 -2.71 2.86 -0.76
N GLY A 98 -1.71 2.69 -1.64
CA GLY A 98 -1.15 1.35 -1.85
C GLY A 98 0.19 1.32 -2.54
N GLY A 99 0.92 0.24 -2.30
CA GLY A 99 2.21 -0.04 -2.92
C GLY A 99 2.86 -1.31 -2.38
N SER A 100 4.02 -1.65 -2.94
CA SER A 100 4.80 -2.82 -2.55
C SER A 100 6.18 -2.45 -2.01
N SER A 101 6.80 -3.37 -1.27
CA SER A 101 8.16 -3.19 -0.77
C SER A 101 8.28 -1.93 0.13
N LEU A 102 9.14 -0.98 -0.20
CA LEU A 102 9.16 0.35 0.44
C LEU A 102 7.86 1.11 0.21
N GLY A 103 7.18 0.92 -0.95
CA GLY A 103 5.85 1.46 -1.20
C GLY A 103 4.79 0.90 -0.24
N GLY A 104 4.89 -0.38 0.13
CA GLY A 104 4.06 -0.98 1.17
C GLY A 104 4.36 -0.42 2.57
N LEU A 105 5.64 -0.19 2.87
CA LEU A 105 6.07 0.43 4.13
C LEU A 105 5.49 1.85 4.27
N VAL A 106 5.67 2.70 3.24
CA VAL A 106 5.16 4.07 3.27
C VAL A 106 3.63 4.11 3.25
N THR A 107 2.97 3.18 2.55
CA THR A 107 1.51 3.03 2.58
C THR A 107 1.01 2.85 4.02
N LEU A 108 1.60 1.92 4.77
CA LEU A 108 1.21 1.68 6.16
C LEU A 108 1.50 2.92 7.03
N TYR A 109 2.69 3.48 6.92
CA TYR A 109 3.07 4.67 7.68
C TYR A 109 2.11 5.84 7.45
N LEU A 110 1.88 6.21 6.20
CA LEU A 110 1.02 7.34 5.84
C LEU A 110 -0.45 7.07 6.12
N GLY A 111 -0.91 5.83 5.89
CA GLY A 111 -2.28 5.43 6.21
C GLY A 111 -2.61 5.55 7.70
N LEU A 112 -1.63 5.30 8.59
CA LEU A 112 -1.78 5.52 10.04
C LEU A 112 -1.59 6.99 10.44
N ARG A 113 -0.73 7.71 9.75
CA ARG A 113 -0.45 9.13 10.02
C ARG A 113 -1.60 10.04 9.61
N HIS A 114 -2.24 9.72 8.51
CA HIS A 114 -3.33 10.46 7.87
C HIS A 114 -4.60 9.62 7.77
N ALA A 115 -4.95 8.93 8.86
CA ALA A 115 -6.11 8.04 8.91
C ALA A 115 -7.44 8.75 8.66
N GLU A 116 -7.46 10.07 8.80
CA GLU A 116 -8.58 10.94 8.43
C GLU A 116 -8.81 11.02 6.91
N HIS A 117 -7.80 10.70 6.10
CA HIS A 117 -7.86 10.72 4.63
C HIS A 117 -7.95 9.32 4.01
N PHE A 118 -7.28 8.32 4.61
CA PHE A 118 -7.12 7.01 4.00
C PHE A 118 -7.82 5.92 4.80
N GLY A 119 -8.96 5.44 4.30
CA GLY A 119 -9.70 4.32 4.89
C GLY A 119 -9.38 2.96 4.28
N ARG A 120 -8.59 2.89 3.20
CA ARG A 120 -8.23 1.67 2.46
C ARG A 120 -6.74 1.59 2.23
N LEU A 121 -6.07 0.54 2.68
CA LEU A 121 -4.62 0.40 2.60
C LEU A 121 -4.21 -0.91 1.91
N ALA A 122 -3.47 -0.81 0.81
CA ALA A 122 -2.89 -1.94 0.10
C ALA A 122 -1.39 -2.06 0.42
N VAL A 123 -1.03 -2.95 1.32
CA VAL A 123 0.32 -3.13 1.86
C VAL A 123 0.89 -4.45 1.36
N LEU A 124 1.54 -4.43 0.17
CA LEU A 124 2.04 -5.63 -0.47
C LEU A 124 3.53 -5.83 -0.17
N SER A 125 3.90 -7.04 0.27
CA SER A 125 5.31 -7.41 0.53
C SER A 125 6.12 -6.32 1.22
N PRO A 126 5.63 -5.68 2.32
CA PRO A 126 6.21 -4.46 2.85
C PRO A 126 7.63 -4.65 3.40
N SER A 127 8.46 -3.63 3.25
CA SER A 127 9.83 -3.57 3.79
C SER A 127 9.84 -3.37 5.32
N VAL A 128 9.21 -4.30 6.05
CA VAL A 128 9.13 -4.26 7.54
C VAL A 128 10.51 -4.24 8.20
N TRP A 129 11.53 -4.74 7.52
CA TRP A 129 12.91 -4.82 8.01
C TRP A 129 13.57 -3.45 8.19
N TRP A 130 13.02 -2.39 7.56
CA TRP A 130 13.57 -1.05 7.61
C TRP A 130 13.84 -0.59 9.04
N ASN A 131 15.01 0.02 9.25
CA ASN A 131 15.46 0.62 10.50
C ASN A 131 15.05 -0.20 11.74
N HIS A 132 15.56 -1.44 11.83
CA HIS A 132 15.26 -2.38 12.93
C HIS A 132 13.77 -2.64 13.16
N LYS A 133 12.97 -2.60 12.07
CA LYS A 133 11.51 -2.80 12.11
C LYS A 133 10.77 -1.68 12.87
N SER A 134 11.23 -0.45 12.74
CA SER A 134 10.65 0.73 13.42
C SER A 134 9.14 0.86 13.19
N ILE A 135 8.64 0.43 12.04
CA ILE A 135 7.21 0.43 11.71
C ILE A 135 6.36 -0.35 12.74
N LEU A 136 6.89 -1.39 13.37
CA LEU A 136 6.16 -2.15 14.39
C LEU A 136 5.93 -1.32 15.66
N GLY A 137 6.90 -0.50 16.05
CA GLY A 137 6.76 0.47 17.13
C GLY A 137 5.74 1.55 16.77
N TYR A 138 5.83 2.06 15.55
CA TYR A 138 4.91 3.07 15.04
C TYR A 138 3.44 2.60 15.00
N VAL A 139 3.18 1.34 14.63
CA VAL A 139 1.83 0.76 14.72
C VAL A 139 1.32 0.80 16.17
N ASN A 140 2.14 0.42 17.15
CA ASN A 140 1.73 0.46 18.57
C ASN A 140 1.41 1.88 19.06
N GLU A 141 2.18 2.86 18.61
CA GLU A 141 2.01 4.26 18.99
C GLU A 141 0.76 4.88 18.36
N ARG A 142 0.56 4.66 17.06
CA ARG A 142 -0.48 5.36 16.28
C ARG A 142 -1.83 4.66 16.32
N ALA A 143 -1.86 3.34 16.31
CA ALA A 143 -3.12 2.60 16.21
C ALA A 143 -4.11 2.93 17.34
N PRO A 144 -3.73 3.09 18.62
CA PRO A 144 -4.68 3.46 19.67
C PRO A 144 -5.38 4.81 19.45
N GLN A 145 -4.78 5.70 18.66
CA GLN A 145 -5.30 7.03 18.36
C GLN A 145 -6.31 7.01 17.20
N ILE A 146 -6.44 5.91 16.49
CA ILE A 146 -7.33 5.75 15.33
C ILE A 146 -8.58 5.02 15.81
N TRP A 147 -9.70 5.72 15.91
CA TRP A 147 -10.97 5.16 16.38
C TRP A 147 -11.47 4.08 15.41
N GLU A 148 -11.58 4.41 14.15
CA GLU A 148 -11.99 3.49 13.09
C GLU A 148 -10.78 3.03 12.29
N LYS A 149 -10.44 1.72 12.39
CA LYS A 149 -9.29 1.17 11.69
C LYS A 149 -9.51 1.18 10.18
N PRO A 150 -8.53 1.65 9.37
CA PRO A 150 -8.60 1.49 7.93
C PRO A 150 -8.67 0.02 7.55
N ARG A 151 -9.43 -0.30 6.51
CA ARG A 151 -9.41 -1.64 5.92
C ARG A 151 -8.06 -1.87 5.27
N LEU A 152 -7.36 -2.93 5.64
CA LEU A 152 -5.96 -3.14 5.29
C LEU A 152 -5.77 -4.53 4.66
N TRP A 153 -5.30 -4.54 3.42
CA TRP A 153 -4.73 -5.72 2.79
C TRP A 153 -3.25 -5.78 3.10
N LEU A 154 -2.80 -6.90 3.65
CA LEU A 154 -1.39 -7.22 3.90
C LEU A 154 -1.07 -8.53 3.20
N ASP A 155 0.00 -8.59 2.44
CA ASP A 155 0.46 -9.86 1.88
C ASP A 155 1.98 -10.00 1.86
N THR A 156 2.41 -11.20 1.53
CA THR A 156 3.80 -11.52 1.18
C THR A 156 3.85 -12.82 0.39
N GLY A 157 4.76 -12.92 -0.58
CA GLY A 157 5.04 -14.17 -1.26
C GLY A 157 5.91 -15.11 -0.41
N ASP A 158 5.66 -16.41 -0.45
CA ASP A 158 6.47 -17.36 0.30
C ASP A 158 7.81 -17.68 -0.38
N ALA A 159 7.94 -17.35 -1.68
CA ALA A 159 9.20 -17.38 -2.40
C ALA A 159 10.07 -16.12 -2.22
N GLU A 160 9.59 -15.10 -1.50
CA GLU A 160 10.37 -13.90 -1.17
C GLU A 160 11.43 -14.13 -0.07
N GLY A 161 11.45 -15.32 0.50
CA GLY A 161 12.38 -15.73 1.52
C GLY A 161 11.82 -15.71 2.95
N ARG A 162 12.35 -16.60 3.77
CA ARG A 162 11.85 -16.87 5.13
C ARG A 162 11.78 -15.61 6.01
N ARG A 163 12.78 -14.72 5.90
CA ARG A 163 12.82 -13.48 6.72
C ARG A 163 11.70 -12.52 6.35
N THR A 164 11.42 -12.36 5.06
CA THR A 164 10.34 -11.49 4.57
C THR A 164 8.99 -12.00 5.06
N LEU A 165 8.73 -13.29 4.93
CA LEU A 165 7.52 -13.93 5.44
C LEU A 165 7.37 -13.71 6.97
N GLN A 166 8.40 -13.98 7.75
CA GLN A 166 8.37 -13.78 9.22
C GLN A 166 8.10 -12.32 9.61
N ASN A 167 8.64 -11.37 8.83
CA ASN A 167 8.41 -9.96 9.06
C ASN A 167 6.95 -9.57 8.79
N ALA A 168 6.36 -10.05 7.69
CA ALA A 168 4.96 -9.80 7.37
C ALA A 168 4.02 -10.44 8.40
N GLU A 169 4.30 -11.67 8.84
CA GLU A 169 3.54 -12.34 9.91
C GLU A 169 3.63 -11.56 11.24
N GLN A 170 4.83 -11.05 11.57
CA GLN A 170 5.01 -10.23 12.76
C GLN A 170 4.19 -8.94 12.70
N LEU A 171 4.15 -8.29 11.52
CA LEU A 171 3.32 -7.12 11.29
C LEU A 171 1.83 -7.47 11.41
N GLY A 172 1.37 -8.56 10.79
CA GLY A 172 -0.02 -9.01 10.90
C GLY A 172 -0.46 -9.23 12.35
N ARG A 173 0.36 -9.94 13.14
CA ARG A 173 0.10 -10.11 14.59
C ARG A 173 0.07 -8.77 15.33
N ARG A 174 0.93 -7.83 14.96
CA ARG A 174 0.97 -6.50 15.57
C ARG A 174 -0.30 -5.70 15.27
N LEU A 175 -0.79 -5.75 14.04
CA LEU A 175 -2.05 -5.11 13.64
C LEU A 175 -3.23 -5.69 14.41
N ILE A 176 -3.34 -7.02 14.50
CA ILE A 176 -4.41 -7.69 15.28
C ILE A 176 -4.37 -7.25 16.75
N ALA A 177 -3.20 -7.25 17.39
CA ALA A 177 -3.03 -6.81 18.77
C ALA A 177 -3.42 -5.34 19.00
N ASN A 178 -3.47 -4.53 17.93
CA ASN A 178 -3.86 -3.13 17.94
C ASN A 178 -5.27 -2.86 17.37
N GLY A 179 -6.11 -3.89 17.28
CA GLY A 179 -7.55 -3.75 17.02
C GLY A 179 -7.99 -3.98 15.57
N TRP A 180 -7.11 -4.42 14.68
CA TRP A 180 -7.55 -4.91 13.36
C TRP A 180 -8.20 -6.29 13.50
N ARG A 181 -9.31 -6.52 12.78
CA ARG A 181 -10.08 -7.76 12.83
C ARG A 181 -9.86 -8.55 11.53
N PRO A 182 -9.29 -9.79 11.61
CA PRO A 182 -9.14 -10.66 10.45
C PRO A 182 -10.48 -10.91 9.74
N GLY A 183 -10.48 -10.83 8.41
CA GLY A 183 -11.67 -10.99 7.56
C GLY A 183 -12.56 -9.75 7.45
N GLU A 184 -12.45 -8.79 8.36
CA GLU A 184 -13.25 -7.56 8.36
C GLU A 184 -12.40 -6.34 7.97
N THR A 185 -11.47 -5.94 8.85
CA THR A 185 -10.61 -4.79 8.63
C THR A 185 -9.19 -5.16 8.25
N LEU A 186 -8.81 -6.44 8.37
CA LEU A 186 -7.52 -6.99 7.95
C LEU A 186 -7.71 -8.24 7.09
N CYS A 187 -7.16 -8.22 5.89
CA CYS A 187 -6.87 -9.42 5.12
C CYS A 187 -5.34 -9.64 5.14
N PHE A 188 -4.89 -10.78 5.63
CA PHE A 188 -3.47 -11.16 5.55
C PHE A 188 -3.32 -12.43 4.71
N GLU A 189 -2.62 -12.30 3.58
CA GLU A 189 -2.43 -13.38 2.62
C GLU A 189 -0.95 -13.77 2.48
N ARG A 190 -0.72 -15.08 2.56
CA ARG A 190 0.54 -15.70 2.16
C ARG A 190 0.38 -16.25 0.75
N ILE A 191 1.06 -15.66 -0.21
CA ILE A 191 0.93 -15.99 -1.62
C ILE A 191 1.86 -17.15 -1.98
N ALA A 192 1.29 -18.30 -2.27
CA ALA A 192 2.05 -19.49 -2.65
C ALA A 192 2.85 -19.26 -3.94
N GLY A 193 4.16 -19.52 -3.91
CA GLY A 193 5.08 -19.26 -5.02
C GLY A 193 5.28 -17.79 -5.36
N GLY A 194 4.68 -16.86 -4.60
CA GLY A 194 4.81 -15.43 -4.84
C GLY A 194 6.23 -14.92 -4.65
N THR A 195 6.70 -14.15 -5.62
CA THR A 195 8.03 -13.51 -5.66
C THR A 195 7.94 -12.01 -5.43
N HIS A 196 9.08 -11.35 -5.23
CA HIS A 196 9.17 -9.91 -4.95
C HIS A 196 9.34 -9.10 -6.24
N ASP A 197 8.33 -9.17 -7.12
CA ASP A 197 8.34 -8.47 -8.41
C ASP A 197 6.93 -8.13 -8.92
N GLU A 198 6.87 -7.25 -9.93
CA GLU A 198 5.64 -6.70 -10.50
C GLU A 198 4.70 -7.79 -11.06
N ALA A 199 5.22 -8.84 -11.68
CA ALA A 199 4.41 -9.92 -12.24
C ALA A 199 3.70 -10.72 -11.14
N SER A 200 4.39 -10.93 -10.02
CA SER A 200 3.80 -11.57 -8.85
C SER A 200 2.78 -10.66 -8.17
N TRP A 201 3.05 -9.36 -8.04
CA TRP A 201 2.05 -8.41 -7.49
C TRP A 201 0.83 -8.26 -8.38
N ALA A 202 0.97 -8.39 -9.71
CA ALA A 202 -0.16 -8.36 -10.64
C ALA A 202 -1.24 -9.40 -10.31
N THR A 203 -0.86 -10.59 -9.87
CA THR A 203 -1.80 -11.67 -9.51
C THR A 203 -2.62 -11.35 -8.26
N ARG A 204 -2.16 -10.40 -7.46
CA ARG A 204 -2.76 -10.00 -6.17
C ARG A 204 -3.71 -8.80 -6.30
N VAL A 205 -3.69 -8.08 -7.44
CA VAL A 205 -4.48 -6.86 -7.65
C VAL A 205 -5.97 -7.11 -7.49
N ARG A 206 -6.52 -8.09 -8.22
CA ARG A 206 -7.98 -8.35 -8.18
C ARG A 206 -8.48 -8.75 -6.79
N PRO A 207 -7.92 -9.74 -6.08
CA PRO A 207 -8.35 -10.07 -4.73
C PRO A 207 -8.14 -8.93 -3.73
N MET A 208 -7.08 -8.15 -3.86
CA MET A 208 -6.83 -6.95 -3.06
C MET A 208 -7.92 -5.90 -3.26
N LEU A 209 -8.27 -5.58 -4.52
CA LEU A 209 -9.32 -4.60 -4.82
C LEU A 209 -10.69 -5.07 -4.32
N ARG A 210 -11.02 -6.36 -4.47
CA ARG A 210 -12.25 -6.95 -3.94
C ARG A 210 -12.36 -6.81 -2.43
N PHE A 211 -11.27 -7.00 -1.71
CA PHE A 211 -11.27 -6.81 -0.26
C PHE A 211 -11.38 -5.34 0.12
N LEU A 212 -10.66 -4.44 -0.56
CA LEU A 212 -10.60 -3.03 -0.20
C LEU A 212 -11.83 -2.23 -0.67
N PHE A 213 -12.38 -2.53 -1.84
CA PHE A 213 -13.46 -1.77 -2.48
C PHE A 213 -14.58 -2.70 -2.99
N PRO A 214 -15.19 -3.53 -2.12
CA PRO A 214 -16.28 -4.39 -2.54
C PRO A 214 -17.49 -3.56 -3.00
N VAL A 215 -18.26 -4.13 -3.93
CA VAL A 215 -19.62 -3.62 -4.20
C VAL A 215 -20.46 -3.82 -2.93
N GLY A 216 -21.14 -2.76 -2.49
CA GLY A 216 -21.97 -2.73 -1.29
C GLY A 216 -23.30 -3.48 -1.47
#